data_1b74cda07c09e3f326717208aa489aca
#
_entry.id   1b74cda07c09e3f326717208aa489aca
#
_cell.length_a   1.000
_cell.length_b   1.000
_cell.length_c   1.000
_cell.angle_alpha   90.00
_cell.angle_beta   90.00
_cell.angle_gamma   90.00
#
_symmetry.space_group_name_H-M   'P 1'
#
loop_
_entity.id
_entity.type
_entity.pdbx_description
1 polymer ?
#
loop_
_entity_poly.entity_id
_entity_poly.type
_entity_poly.pdbx_seq_one_letter_code
_entity_poly.pdbx_strand_id
1 'polypeptide(L)'
;QASPAWIVLNRIDESGPAQSTSTMGPVYQFAPTIEDEAQTIAKHLRAREYERLMVVTNREFWAYRATQALTSSWRGAIVLADFERPREITGTVGAAMGVADSQSRHGDLQRILNKEIEFLPRGREDLDAVVAFTSALESKALVPALQFHFADKLPVFATSQSARSENLSDIAGFHVTELPLLANPDPVAATMSAVFDLREQPLVELYALGLDAYRLAAWVHWIQTHANHWDEGFRLRLNLASGQLVLGRNGQIERELALAEISSRGTLSLSQTNGG
;
A
#
# COMPACT_ATOMS: atom_id res chain seq x y z
N GLN A 1 35.85 4.43 -21.68
CA GLN A 1 35.02 3.29 -21.26
C GLN A 1 34.00 3.83 -20.31
N ALA A 2 32.71 3.53 -20.55
CA ALA A 2 31.65 3.89 -19.60
C ALA A 2 31.87 3.10 -18.31
N SER A 3 31.76 3.77 -17.17
CA SER A 3 31.81 3.09 -15.87
C SER A 3 30.61 2.12 -15.75
N PRO A 4 30.80 0.93 -15.14
CA PRO A 4 29.71 -0.03 -15.00
C PRO A 4 28.56 0.58 -14.15
N ALA A 5 27.29 0.27 -14.51
CA ALA A 5 26.16 0.59 -13.66
C ALA A 5 25.90 -0.54 -12.67
N TRP A 6 25.37 -0.16 -11.54
CA TRP A 6 25.00 -1.10 -10.48
C TRP A 6 23.50 -1.06 -10.26
N ILE A 7 22.86 -2.22 -10.24
CA ILE A 7 21.48 -2.36 -9.77
C ILE A 7 21.55 -3.04 -8.40
N VAL A 8 21.22 -2.30 -7.36
CA VAL A 8 21.22 -2.79 -5.98
C VAL A 8 19.81 -3.20 -5.61
N LEU A 9 19.64 -4.46 -5.24
CA LEU A 9 18.33 -5.04 -4.87
C LEU A 9 18.00 -4.80 -3.39
N ASN A 10 18.44 -3.67 -2.86
CA ASN A 10 18.11 -3.21 -1.53
C ASN A 10 18.07 -1.68 -1.51
N ARG A 11 17.31 -1.11 -0.59
CA ARG A 11 17.35 0.33 -0.34
C ARG A 11 18.46 0.62 0.64
N ILE A 12 19.36 1.50 0.27
CA ILE A 12 20.38 2.05 1.17
C ILE A 12 19.71 3.25 1.82
N ASP A 13 19.58 3.27 3.13
CA ASP A 13 19.04 4.40 3.88
C ASP A 13 19.87 5.65 3.57
N GLU A 14 19.19 6.70 3.13
CA GLU A 14 19.77 7.99 2.72
C GLU A 14 20.25 8.82 3.92
N SER A 15 20.97 8.23 4.86
CA SER A 15 21.65 8.99 5.91
C SER A 15 22.98 9.59 5.43
N GLY A 16 23.32 9.42 4.16
CA GLY A 16 24.48 10.01 3.52
C GLY A 16 24.12 10.53 2.13
N PRO A 17 24.80 11.60 1.66
CA PRO A 17 24.62 12.04 0.30
C PRO A 17 24.90 10.83 -0.60
N ALA A 18 24.03 10.60 -1.60
CA ALA A 18 24.34 9.74 -2.73
C ALA A 18 25.56 10.36 -3.45
N GLN A 19 26.69 10.31 -2.79
CA GLN A 19 27.95 10.69 -3.37
C GLN A 19 28.25 9.58 -4.37
N SER A 20 27.95 9.88 -5.64
CA SER A 20 28.72 9.33 -6.73
C SER A 20 30.19 9.56 -6.40
N THR A 21 30.78 8.64 -5.63
CA THR A 21 32.22 8.59 -5.56
C THR A 21 32.67 8.37 -6.99
N SER A 22 33.43 9.28 -7.51
CA SER A 22 33.81 9.47 -8.91
C SER A 22 34.50 8.26 -9.58
N THR A 23 34.55 7.13 -8.92
CA THR A 23 35.13 5.87 -9.40
C THR A 23 34.14 4.74 -9.59
N MET A 24 32.95 4.78 -8.95
CA MET A 24 31.88 3.81 -9.16
C MET A 24 30.82 4.43 -10.08
N GLY A 25 30.42 3.71 -11.12
CA GLY A 25 29.35 4.15 -12.02
C GLY A 25 28.02 4.40 -11.30
N PRO A 26 26.98 4.84 -12.02
CA PRO A 26 25.68 5.14 -11.42
C PRO A 26 25.07 3.91 -10.73
N VAL A 27 24.49 4.14 -9.56
CA VAL A 27 23.83 3.13 -8.74
C VAL A 27 22.33 3.31 -8.86
N TYR A 28 21.61 2.25 -9.24
CA TYR A 28 20.16 2.17 -9.28
C TYR A 28 19.67 1.32 -8.12
N GLN A 29 18.84 1.90 -7.28
CA GLN A 29 18.27 1.18 -6.13
C GLN A 29 16.89 0.67 -6.48
N PHE A 30 16.73 -0.65 -6.41
CA PHE A 30 15.48 -1.34 -6.72
C PHE A 30 15.17 -2.37 -5.63
N ALA A 31 14.17 -2.11 -4.81
CA ALA A 31 13.75 -3.00 -3.74
C ALA A 31 12.24 -2.97 -3.56
N PRO A 32 11.61 -4.10 -3.20
CA PRO A 32 10.22 -4.11 -2.79
C PRO A 32 10.12 -3.47 -1.39
N THR A 33 9.44 -2.33 -1.30
CA THR A 33 9.29 -1.61 -0.03
C THR A 33 7.83 -1.44 0.33
N ILE A 34 7.56 -1.41 1.62
CA ILE A 34 6.20 -1.15 2.12
C ILE A 34 5.76 0.29 1.84
N GLU A 35 6.71 1.20 1.70
CA GLU A 35 6.46 2.58 1.33
C GLU A 35 5.88 2.69 -0.08
N ASP A 36 6.35 1.86 -1.04
CA ASP A 36 5.81 1.84 -2.40
C ASP A 36 4.34 1.40 -2.39
N GLU A 37 4.00 0.43 -1.52
CA GLU A 37 2.62 -0.02 -1.34
C GLU A 37 1.74 1.11 -0.77
N ALA A 38 2.19 1.77 0.28
CA ALA A 38 1.49 2.90 0.90
C ALA A 38 1.30 4.07 -0.08
N GLN A 39 2.32 4.38 -0.88
CA GLN A 39 2.25 5.41 -1.93
C GLN A 39 1.31 5.03 -3.06
N THR A 40 1.28 3.75 -3.46
CA THR A 40 0.32 3.21 -4.43
C THR A 40 -1.11 3.42 -3.94
N ILE A 41 -1.40 3.07 -2.68
CA ILE A 41 -2.70 3.31 -2.05
C ILE A 41 -3.03 4.80 -2.05
N ALA A 42 -2.11 5.66 -1.59
CA ALA A 42 -2.32 7.11 -1.55
C ALA A 42 -2.63 7.70 -2.93
N LYS A 43 -1.91 7.25 -3.97
CA LYS A 43 -2.13 7.69 -5.34
C LYS A 43 -3.53 7.30 -5.84
N HIS A 44 -3.93 6.07 -5.56
CA HIS A 44 -5.23 5.55 -5.96
C HIS A 44 -6.40 6.27 -5.25
N LEU A 45 -6.27 6.55 -3.96
CA LEU A 45 -7.28 7.29 -3.20
C LEU A 45 -7.41 8.75 -3.66
N ARG A 46 -6.29 9.39 -3.99
CA ARG A 46 -6.30 10.74 -4.59
C ARG A 46 -6.98 10.78 -5.95
N ALA A 47 -6.77 9.76 -6.79
CA ALA A 47 -7.43 9.65 -8.09
C ALA A 47 -8.96 9.49 -7.97
N ARG A 48 -9.46 9.07 -6.80
CA ARG A 48 -10.88 8.99 -6.44
C ARG A 48 -11.40 10.22 -5.71
N GLU A 49 -10.56 11.25 -5.56
CA GLU A 49 -10.90 12.51 -4.88
C GLU A 49 -11.31 12.30 -3.41
N TYR A 50 -10.80 11.25 -2.75
CA TYR A 50 -10.99 11.06 -1.33
C TYR A 50 -10.21 12.09 -0.53
N GLU A 51 -10.82 12.60 0.54
CA GLU A 51 -10.27 13.70 1.35
C GLU A 51 -9.98 13.26 2.79
N ARG A 52 -10.74 12.31 3.35
CA ARG A 52 -10.66 11.95 4.76
C ARG A 52 -10.51 10.45 4.94
N LEU A 53 -9.41 10.05 5.52
CA LEU A 53 -9.07 8.65 5.74
C LEU A 53 -9.06 8.30 7.21
N MET A 54 -9.52 7.09 7.53
CA MET A 54 -9.16 6.43 8.78
C MET A 54 -7.97 5.50 8.51
N VAL A 55 -6.85 5.70 9.20
CA VAL A 55 -5.68 4.84 9.10
C VAL A 55 -5.62 3.94 10.32
N VAL A 56 -5.81 2.64 10.11
CA VAL A 56 -5.70 1.60 11.13
C VAL A 56 -4.32 0.99 11.06
N THR A 57 -3.55 1.09 12.14
CA THR A 57 -2.14 0.69 12.13
C THR A 57 -1.73 0.07 13.45
N ASN A 58 -0.81 -0.89 13.41
CA ASN A 58 -0.12 -1.40 14.59
C ASN A 58 1.18 -0.61 14.83
N ARG A 59 1.88 -0.93 15.93
CA ARG A 59 3.14 -0.26 16.32
C ARG A 59 4.39 -0.93 15.78
N GLU A 60 4.27 -1.86 14.86
CA GLU A 60 5.41 -2.49 14.23
C GLU A 60 6.17 -1.52 13.32
N PHE A 61 7.46 -1.71 13.19
CA PHE A 61 8.31 -0.78 12.44
C PHE A 61 7.90 -0.64 10.97
N TRP A 62 7.48 -1.73 10.33
CA TRP A 62 7.01 -1.67 8.94
C TRP A 62 5.71 -0.88 8.79
N ALA A 63 4.76 -1.03 9.73
CA ALA A 63 3.49 -0.30 9.70
C ALA A 63 3.70 1.20 9.97
N TYR A 64 4.65 1.54 10.86
CA TYR A 64 5.07 2.92 11.06
C TYR A 64 5.63 3.53 9.77
N ARG A 65 6.52 2.83 9.06
CA ARG A 65 7.09 3.28 7.78
C ARG A 65 6.00 3.47 6.72
N ALA A 66 5.06 2.52 6.59
CA ALA A 66 3.92 2.64 5.69
C ALA A 66 3.05 3.86 6.02
N THR A 67 2.76 4.09 7.31
CA THR A 67 2.00 5.25 7.77
C THR A 67 2.72 6.55 7.45
N GLN A 68 4.03 6.64 7.64
CA GLN A 68 4.83 7.81 7.27
C GLN A 68 4.80 8.08 5.76
N ALA A 69 4.95 7.03 4.95
CA ALA A 69 4.92 7.15 3.48
C ALA A 69 3.54 7.61 2.98
N LEU A 70 2.46 7.07 3.56
CA LEU A 70 1.10 7.54 3.27
C LEU A 70 0.95 9.03 3.65
N THR A 71 1.30 9.38 4.88
CA THR A 71 1.12 10.73 5.42
C THR A 71 1.91 11.77 4.62
N SER A 72 3.13 11.44 4.20
CA SER A 72 3.97 12.35 3.40
C SER A 72 3.40 12.63 2.01
N SER A 73 2.63 11.70 1.46
CA SER A 73 2.03 11.79 0.13
C SER A 73 0.54 12.19 0.15
N TRP A 74 -0.10 12.19 1.33
CA TRP A 74 -1.51 12.55 1.50
C TRP A 74 -1.69 14.02 1.87
N ARG A 75 -2.67 14.68 1.26
CA ARG A 75 -2.98 16.10 1.53
C ARG A 75 -4.29 16.31 2.29
N GLY A 76 -5.10 15.28 2.41
CA GLY A 76 -6.38 15.30 3.12
C GLY A 76 -6.23 15.05 4.62
N ALA A 77 -7.34 14.94 5.31
CA ALA A 77 -7.36 14.65 6.74
C ALA A 77 -7.13 13.16 7.01
N ILE A 78 -6.40 12.86 8.08
CA ILE A 78 -6.17 11.48 8.57
C ILE A 78 -6.67 11.40 10.01
N VAL A 79 -7.47 10.39 10.28
CA VAL A 79 -7.85 9.96 11.62
C VAL A 79 -7.08 8.68 11.91
N LEU A 80 -6.18 8.73 12.88
CA LEU A 80 -5.34 7.59 13.23
C LEU A 80 -6.03 6.68 14.24
N ALA A 81 -6.13 5.39 13.94
CA ALA A 81 -6.56 4.31 14.80
C ALA A 81 -5.36 3.40 15.09
N ASP A 82 -4.56 3.80 16.07
CA ASP A 82 -3.31 3.12 16.46
C ASP A 82 -3.58 2.11 17.57
N PHE A 83 -3.14 0.87 17.42
CA PHE A 83 -3.28 -0.19 18.41
C PHE A 83 -1.95 -0.95 18.62
N GLU A 84 -1.81 -1.56 19.78
CA GLU A 84 -0.62 -2.37 20.11
C GLU A 84 -0.94 -3.88 19.99
N ARG A 85 -2.15 -4.27 20.34
CA ARG A 85 -2.58 -5.68 20.33
C ARG A 85 -3.89 -5.84 19.57
N PRO A 86 -4.08 -6.96 18.85
CA PRO A 86 -5.28 -7.18 18.05
C PRO A 86 -6.61 -7.01 18.81
N ARG A 87 -6.64 -7.34 20.10
CA ARG A 87 -7.83 -7.16 20.96
C ARG A 87 -8.26 -5.71 21.17
N GLU A 88 -7.38 -4.76 20.87
CA GLU A 88 -7.63 -3.31 21.03
C GLU A 88 -8.28 -2.70 19.78
N ILE A 89 -8.26 -3.41 18.65
CA ILE A 89 -8.73 -2.91 17.34
C ILE A 89 -10.15 -2.36 17.43
N THR A 90 -11.08 -3.11 18.05
CA THR A 90 -12.50 -2.67 18.15
C THR A 90 -12.63 -1.37 18.93
N GLY A 91 -11.93 -1.24 20.06
CA GLY A 91 -11.96 0.00 20.86
C GLY A 91 -11.31 1.18 20.12
N THR A 92 -10.20 0.93 19.45
CA THR A 92 -9.45 1.96 18.71
C THR A 92 -10.24 2.46 17.49
N VAL A 93 -10.88 1.54 16.74
CA VAL A 93 -11.78 1.90 15.63
C VAL A 93 -12.97 2.70 16.16
N GLY A 94 -13.58 2.29 17.29
CA GLY A 94 -14.68 3.03 17.91
C GLY A 94 -14.29 4.44 18.34
N ALA A 95 -13.08 4.63 18.86
CA ALA A 95 -12.55 5.95 19.20
C ALA A 95 -12.34 6.80 17.95
N ALA A 96 -11.74 6.23 16.89
CA ALA A 96 -11.53 6.92 15.61
C ALA A 96 -12.86 7.28 14.92
N MET A 97 -13.89 6.45 15.08
CA MET A 97 -15.24 6.72 14.60
C MET A 97 -16.00 7.74 15.46
N GLY A 98 -15.43 8.20 16.58
CA GLY A 98 -16.08 9.18 17.47
C GLY A 98 -17.33 8.68 18.17
N VAL A 99 -17.48 7.37 18.35
CA VAL A 99 -18.65 6.76 18.98
C VAL A 99 -18.77 7.19 20.45
N ALA A 100 -17.64 7.26 21.17
CA ALA A 100 -17.60 7.72 22.56
C ALA A 100 -18.06 9.19 22.71
N ASP A 101 -17.66 10.06 21.78
CA ASP A 101 -18.08 11.47 21.76
C ASP A 101 -19.60 11.59 21.50
N SER A 102 -20.13 10.73 20.64
CA SER A 102 -21.58 10.66 20.40
C SER A 102 -22.34 10.24 21.64
N GLN A 103 -21.84 9.25 22.39
CA GLN A 103 -22.43 8.81 23.66
C GLN A 103 -22.34 9.88 24.74
N SER A 104 -21.23 10.58 24.85
CA SER A 104 -21.05 11.68 25.80
C SER A 104 -22.05 12.82 25.53
N ARG A 105 -22.14 13.26 24.27
CA ARG A 105 -23.13 14.28 23.86
C ARG A 105 -24.57 13.86 24.15
N HIS A 106 -24.91 12.58 23.94
CA HIS A 106 -26.22 12.08 24.28
C HIS A 106 -26.50 12.17 25.80
N GLY A 107 -25.55 11.74 26.64
CA GLY A 107 -25.68 11.85 28.10
C GLY A 107 -25.86 13.28 28.58
N ASP A 108 -25.19 14.24 27.96
CA ASP A 108 -25.33 15.66 28.25
C ASP A 108 -26.73 16.18 27.84
N LEU A 109 -27.22 15.77 26.66
CA LEU A 109 -28.57 16.12 26.20
C LEU A 109 -29.65 15.54 27.08
N GLN A 110 -29.55 14.26 27.49
CA GLN A 110 -30.49 13.65 28.43
C GLN A 110 -30.52 14.40 29.76
N ARG A 111 -29.38 14.80 30.27
CA ARG A 111 -29.27 15.57 31.53
C ARG A 111 -29.91 16.95 31.42
N ILE A 112 -29.72 17.64 30.28
CA ILE A 112 -30.28 18.98 30.02
C ILE A 112 -31.81 18.90 29.84
N LEU A 113 -32.29 17.90 29.10
CA LEU A 113 -33.70 17.78 28.75
C LEU A 113 -34.51 17.04 29.82
N ASN A 114 -33.85 16.43 30.79
CA ASN A 114 -34.48 15.59 31.84
C ASN A 114 -35.47 14.57 31.27
N LYS A 115 -35.17 13.97 30.13
CA LYS A 115 -35.97 12.96 29.43
C LYS A 115 -35.08 11.85 28.93
N GLU A 116 -35.56 10.60 29.01
CA GLU A 116 -35.00 9.48 28.27
C GLU A 116 -35.24 9.71 26.77
N ILE A 117 -34.14 9.75 26.01
CA ILE A 117 -34.15 9.88 24.56
C ILE A 117 -33.61 8.59 23.99
N GLU A 118 -34.33 7.97 23.05
CA GLU A 118 -33.77 6.85 22.29
C GLU A 118 -32.51 7.29 21.58
N PHE A 119 -31.42 6.55 21.78
CA PHE A 119 -30.12 6.86 21.23
C PHE A 119 -29.55 5.67 20.46
N LEU A 120 -29.29 5.89 19.22
CA LEU A 120 -28.47 5.00 18.42
C LEU A 120 -27.08 5.65 18.25
N PRO A 121 -26.01 5.04 18.79
CA PRO A 121 -24.67 5.56 18.60
C PRO A 121 -24.38 5.64 17.09
N ARG A 122 -24.10 6.84 16.60
CA ARG A 122 -23.68 7.02 15.21
C ARG A 122 -22.17 7.32 15.18
N GLY A 123 -21.48 6.58 14.34
CA GLY A 123 -20.12 6.91 13.98
C GLY A 123 -20.04 8.13 13.07
N ARG A 124 -18.83 8.56 12.78
CA ARG A 124 -18.55 9.62 11.80
C ARG A 124 -19.01 9.15 10.41
N GLU A 125 -19.68 10.04 9.70
CA GLU A 125 -20.14 9.80 8.32
C GLU A 125 -19.26 10.58 7.30
N ASP A 126 -18.21 11.25 7.78
CA ASP A 126 -17.35 12.12 7.00
C ASP A 126 -16.06 11.45 6.54
N LEU A 127 -15.91 10.16 6.76
CA LEU A 127 -14.77 9.37 6.29
C LEU A 127 -15.07 8.76 4.91
N ASP A 128 -14.09 8.82 4.02
CA ASP A 128 -14.21 8.32 2.65
C ASP A 128 -13.70 6.88 2.52
N ALA A 129 -12.66 6.53 3.27
CA ALA A 129 -12.05 5.20 3.22
C ALA A 129 -11.29 4.85 4.50
N VAL A 130 -11.02 3.55 4.64
CA VAL A 130 -10.10 2.99 5.63
C VAL A 130 -8.81 2.55 4.93
N VAL A 131 -7.67 2.92 5.49
CA VAL A 131 -6.36 2.37 5.09
C VAL A 131 -5.84 1.51 6.24
N ALA A 132 -5.57 0.24 5.98
CA ALA A 132 -5.14 -0.72 6.98
C ALA A 132 -3.68 -1.13 6.77
N PHE A 133 -2.82 -0.74 7.69
CA PHE A 133 -1.45 -1.24 7.82
C PHE A 133 -1.40 -2.29 8.91
N THR A 134 -1.96 -3.44 8.58
CA THR A 134 -2.25 -4.55 9.50
C THR A 134 -1.75 -5.87 8.92
N SER A 135 -1.33 -6.79 9.77
CA SER A 135 -1.05 -8.17 9.39
C SER A 135 -2.33 -8.91 9.00
N ALA A 136 -2.20 -10.11 8.43
CA ALA A 136 -3.36 -10.93 8.05
C ALA A 136 -4.30 -11.22 9.24
N LEU A 137 -3.73 -11.51 10.42
CA LEU A 137 -4.53 -11.78 11.63
C LEU A 137 -5.28 -10.54 12.10
N GLU A 138 -4.63 -9.39 12.10
CA GLU A 138 -5.21 -8.11 12.50
C GLU A 138 -6.29 -7.65 11.51
N SER A 139 -6.08 -7.89 10.21
CA SER A 139 -7.07 -7.60 9.17
C SER A 139 -8.36 -8.41 9.37
N LYS A 140 -8.25 -9.70 9.75
CA LYS A 140 -9.40 -10.51 10.11
C LYS A 140 -10.16 -9.94 11.32
N ALA A 141 -9.44 -9.42 12.31
CA ALA A 141 -10.04 -8.79 13.48
C ALA A 141 -10.65 -7.40 13.16
N LEU A 142 -10.13 -6.73 12.14
CA LEU A 142 -10.64 -5.42 11.71
C LEU A 142 -12.05 -5.52 11.09
N VAL A 143 -12.36 -6.59 10.34
CA VAL A 143 -13.67 -6.76 9.70
C VAL A 143 -14.83 -6.65 10.71
N PRO A 144 -14.91 -7.48 11.77
CA PRO A 144 -16.00 -7.35 12.75
C PRO A 144 -15.94 -6.04 13.54
N ALA A 145 -14.76 -5.43 13.72
CA ALA A 145 -14.64 -4.13 14.37
C ALA A 145 -15.30 -3.01 13.56
N LEU A 146 -15.10 -3.00 12.24
CA LEU A 146 -15.76 -2.06 11.33
C LEU A 146 -17.27 -2.27 11.31
N GLN A 147 -17.73 -3.52 11.25
CA GLN A 147 -19.17 -3.86 11.31
C GLN A 147 -19.80 -3.39 12.63
N PHE A 148 -19.12 -3.64 13.75
CA PHE A 148 -19.63 -3.25 15.08
C PHE A 148 -19.81 -1.73 15.22
N HIS A 149 -18.97 -0.93 14.55
CA HIS A 149 -19.02 0.52 14.58
C HIS A 149 -19.72 1.15 13.35
N PHE A 150 -20.47 0.36 12.57
CA PHE A 150 -21.21 0.81 11.37
C PHE A 150 -20.32 1.44 10.29
N ALA A 151 -19.07 1.03 10.23
CA ALA A 151 -18.07 1.47 9.25
C ALA A 151 -17.84 0.45 8.12
N ASP A 152 -18.67 -0.58 8.03
CA ASP A 152 -18.61 -1.68 7.05
C ASP A 152 -18.89 -1.24 5.60
N LYS A 153 -19.44 -0.04 5.41
CA LYS A 153 -19.66 0.56 4.10
C LYS A 153 -18.43 1.30 3.55
N LEU A 154 -17.46 1.61 4.40
CA LEU A 154 -16.24 2.26 3.97
C LEU A 154 -15.36 1.28 3.19
N PRO A 155 -14.86 1.65 1.99
CA PRO A 155 -13.90 0.82 1.29
C PRO A 155 -12.61 0.73 2.11
N VAL A 156 -12.06 -0.49 2.20
CA VAL A 156 -10.82 -0.76 2.94
C VAL A 156 -9.69 -1.01 1.96
N PHE A 157 -8.61 -0.25 2.09
CA PHE A 157 -7.37 -0.41 1.32
C PHE A 157 -6.28 -0.90 2.25
N ALA A 158 -5.57 -1.94 1.84
CA ALA A 158 -4.54 -2.55 2.68
C ALA A 158 -3.31 -2.92 1.86
N THR A 159 -2.21 -3.16 2.55
CA THR A 159 -0.98 -3.66 1.92
C THR A 159 -1.03 -5.18 1.70
N SER A 160 -0.09 -5.71 0.95
CA SER A 160 0.09 -7.15 0.74
C SER A 160 0.22 -7.94 2.04
N GLN A 161 0.66 -7.30 3.14
CA GLN A 161 0.76 -7.92 4.47
C GLN A 161 -0.59 -8.44 4.99
N SER A 162 -1.68 -7.73 4.69
CA SER A 162 -3.05 -8.14 5.05
C SER A 162 -3.50 -9.39 4.28
N ALA A 163 -3.00 -9.58 3.06
CA ALA A 163 -3.34 -10.70 2.20
C ALA A 163 -2.46 -11.95 2.40
N ARG A 164 -1.49 -11.94 3.31
CA ARG A 164 -0.64 -13.10 3.64
C ARG A 164 -1.39 -14.10 4.52
N SER A 165 -2.51 -14.62 4.01
CA SER A 165 -3.36 -15.59 4.71
C SER A 165 -3.79 -16.70 3.75
N GLU A 166 -3.91 -17.92 4.26
CA GLU A 166 -4.45 -19.05 3.50
C GLU A 166 -5.92 -18.86 3.13
N ASN A 167 -6.67 -18.09 3.92
CA ASN A 167 -8.08 -17.83 3.67
C ASN A 167 -8.35 -16.33 3.52
N LEU A 168 -8.35 -15.85 2.28
CA LEU A 168 -8.63 -14.45 1.96
C LEU A 168 -10.12 -14.08 2.08
N SER A 169 -11.03 -15.05 2.09
CA SER A 169 -12.47 -14.76 2.22
C SER A 169 -12.83 -14.07 3.53
N ASP A 170 -11.97 -14.20 4.57
CA ASP A 170 -12.17 -13.55 5.87
C ASP A 170 -12.04 -12.01 5.80
N ILE A 171 -11.40 -11.51 4.76
CA ILE A 171 -11.22 -10.07 4.49
C ILE A 171 -11.81 -9.69 3.13
N ALA A 172 -12.89 -10.34 2.72
CA ALA A 172 -13.59 -10.03 1.48
C ALA A 172 -14.01 -8.55 1.43
N GLY A 173 -13.89 -7.94 0.26
CA GLY A 173 -14.14 -6.51 0.04
C GLY A 173 -12.94 -5.60 0.31
N PHE A 174 -11.83 -6.11 0.83
CA PHE A 174 -10.60 -5.33 0.94
C PHE A 174 -9.96 -5.17 -0.44
N HIS A 175 -9.42 -4.00 -0.69
CA HIS A 175 -8.53 -3.71 -1.81
C HIS A 175 -7.08 -3.81 -1.31
N VAL A 176 -6.33 -4.75 -1.83
CA VAL A 176 -4.95 -5.00 -1.42
C VAL A 176 -3.97 -4.69 -2.53
N THR A 177 -2.78 -4.25 -2.17
CA THR A 177 -1.68 -4.15 -3.15
C THR A 177 -1.24 -5.53 -3.57
N GLU A 178 -1.08 -5.72 -4.89
CA GLU A 178 -0.72 -7.00 -5.48
C GLU A 178 0.35 -6.82 -6.56
N LEU A 179 1.17 -7.85 -6.74
CA LEU A 179 2.17 -7.91 -7.79
C LEU A 179 1.51 -8.13 -9.16
N PRO A 180 1.85 -7.36 -10.20
CA PRO A 180 1.40 -7.67 -11.56
C PRO A 180 1.74 -9.10 -12.00
N LEU A 181 2.86 -9.65 -11.53
CA LEU A 181 3.23 -11.06 -11.72
C LEU A 181 2.10 -12.04 -11.39
N LEU A 182 1.31 -11.74 -10.35
CA LEU A 182 0.21 -12.59 -9.90
C LEU A 182 -1.15 -12.13 -10.41
N ALA A 183 -1.33 -10.82 -10.56
CA ALA A 183 -2.61 -10.22 -10.91
C ALA A 183 -2.85 -10.15 -12.43
N ASN A 184 -1.83 -9.79 -13.19
CA ASN A 184 -1.88 -9.69 -14.66
C ASN A 184 -0.48 -9.90 -15.27
N PRO A 185 0.03 -11.15 -15.29
CA PRO A 185 1.37 -11.44 -15.75
C PRO A 185 1.54 -11.14 -17.24
N ASP A 186 2.65 -10.50 -17.59
CA ASP A 186 3.08 -10.41 -18.98
C ASP A 186 3.48 -11.80 -19.55
N PRO A 187 3.69 -11.96 -20.87
CA PRO A 187 3.97 -13.26 -21.48
C PRO A 187 5.17 -14.00 -20.86
N VAL A 188 6.23 -13.28 -20.44
CA VAL A 188 7.39 -13.91 -19.80
C VAL A 188 7.07 -14.33 -18.37
N ALA A 189 6.41 -13.47 -17.63
CA ALA A 189 5.93 -13.77 -16.28
C ALA A 189 4.90 -14.92 -16.29
N ALA A 190 4.02 -14.96 -17.29
CA ALA A 190 3.05 -16.05 -17.48
C ALA A 190 3.76 -17.39 -17.74
N THR A 191 4.84 -17.40 -18.53
CA THR A 191 5.65 -18.61 -18.75
C THR A 191 6.29 -19.09 -17.46
N MET A 192 6.81 -18.16 -16.63
CA MET A 192 7.36 -18.51 -15.32
C MET A 192 6.29 -19.06 -14.38
N SER A 193 5.10 -18.45 -14.36
CA SER A 193 3.96 -18.91 -13.55
C SER A 193 3.45 -20.29 -13.97
N ALA A 194 3.58 -20.65 -15.26
CA ALA A 194 3.20 -21.97 -15.76
C ALA A 194 4.16 -23.09 -15.33
N VAL A 195 5.42 -22.74 -15.03
CA VAL A 195 6.45 -23.70 -14.57
C VAL A 195 6.47 -23.82 -13.06
N PHE A 196 6.28 -22.69 -12.37
CA PHE A 196 6.27 -22.61 -10.91
C PHE A 196 4.89 -22.16 -10.46
N ASP A 197 4.31 -22.82 -9.47
CA ASP A 197 3.12 -22.28 -8.80
C ASP A 197 3.54 -21.11 -7.92
N LEU A 198 3.58 -19.93 -8.53
CA LEU A 198 4.11 -18.73 -7.89
C LEU A 198 3.23 -18.24 -6.72
N ARG A 199 1.94 -18.58 -6.71
CA ARG A 199 1.06 -18.19 -5.58
C ARG A 199 1.38 -18.98 -4.32
N GLU A 200 1.82 -20.22 -4.46
CA GLU A 200 2.21 -21.09 -3.36
C GLU A 200 3.68 -20.90 -2.95
N GLN A 201 4.45 -20.12 -3.71
CA GLN A 201 5.86 -19.89 -3.37
C GLN A 201 6.00 -18.89 -2.24
N PRO A 202 6.76 -19.22 -1.19
CA PRO A 202 7.19 -18.22 -0.23
C PRO A 202 8.08 -17.18 -0.93
N LEU A 203 7.97 -15.93 -0.53
CA LEU A 203 8.78 -14.83 -1.06
C LEU A 203 8.62 -14.62 -2.58
N VAL A 204 7.40 -14.76 -3.10
CA VAL A 204 7.08 -14.52 -4.53
C VAL A 204 7.58 -13.16 -5.03
N GLU A 205 7.69 -12.18 -4.14
CA GLU A 205 8.24 -10.86 -4.44
C GLU A 205 9.69 -10.93 -4.94
N LEU A 206 10.47 -11.91 -4.48
CA LEU A 206 11.85 -12.10 -4.95
C LEU A 206 11.91 -12.68 -6.36
N TYR A 207 10.93 -13.47 -6.77
CA TYR A 207 10.83 -13.93 -8.17
C TYR A 207 10.53 -12.73 -9.09
N ALA A 208 9.57 -11.88 -8.71
CA ALA A 208 9.26 -10.67 -9.46
C ALA A 208 10.48 -9.73 -9.53
N LEU A 209 11.16 -9.53 -8.39
CA LEU A 209 12.35 -8.70 -8.28
C LEU A 209 13.50 -9.20 -9.18
N GLY A 210 13.77 -10.52 -9.16
CA GLY A 210 14.82 -11.12 -9.98
C GLY A 210 14.55 -11.00 -11.48
N LEU A 211 13.30 -11.25 -11.91
CA LEU A 211 12.88 -11.09 -13.29
C LEU A 211 13.03 -9.64 -13.76
N ASP A 212 12.63 -8.70 -12.94
CA ASP A 212 12.68 -7.29 -13.28
C ASP A 212 14.10 -6.73 -13.22
N ALA A 213 14.93 -7.19 -12.29
CA ALA A 213 16.36 -6.83 -12.26
C ALA A 213 17.08 -7.22 -13.55
N TYR A 214 16.78 -8.42 -14.08
CA TYR A 214 17.32 -8.86 -15.37
C TYR A 214 16.88 -7.94 -16.52
N ARG A 215 15.61 -7.58 -16.56
CA ARG A 215 15.05 -6.67 -17.58
C ARG A 215 15.59 -5.26 -17.45
N LEU A 216 15.73 -4.76 -16.23
CA LEU A 216 16.28 -3.45 -15.93
C LEU A 216 17.73 -3.31 -16.37
N ALA A 217 18.53 -4.38 -16.32
CA ALA A 217 19.91 -4.34 -16.76
C ALA A 217 20.07 -3.86 -18.22
N ALA A 218 19.20 -4.32 -19.11
CA ALA A 218 19.19 -3.88 -20.51
C ALA A 218 18.79 -2.41 -20.65
N TRP A 219 17.79 -1.95 -19.91
CA TRP A 219 17.35 -0.56 -19.92
C TRP A 219 18.39 0.39 -19.32
N VAL A 220 19.00 0.01 -18.20
CA VAL A 220 20.07 0.79 -17.57
C VAL A 220 21.27 0.94 -18.51
N HIS A 221 21.64 -0.16 -19.18
CA HIS A 221 22.72 -0.09 -20.20
C HIS A 221 22.33 0.85 -21.35
N TRP A 222 21.11 0.77 -21.85
CA TRP A 222 20.61 1.65 -22.90
C TRP A 222 20.63 3.12 -22.45
N ILE A 223 20.15 3.42 -21.25
CA ILE A 223 20.17 4.75 -20.64
C ILE A 223 21.59 5.33 -20.64
N GLN A 224 22.56 4.54 -20.18
CA GLN A 224 23.95 4.99 -20.07
C GLN A 224 24.58 5.30 -21.42
N THR A 225 24.28 4.50 -22.44
CA THR A 225 24.84 4.70 -23.78
C THR A 225 24.21 5.87 -24.53
N HIS A 226 23.01 6.32 -24.12
CA HIS A 226 22.26 7.40 -24.75
C HIS A 226 22.06 8.62 -23.83
N ALA A 227 22.85 8.73 -22.75
CA ALA A 227 22.69 9.76 -21.71
C ALA A 227 22.72 11.20 -22.22
N ASN A 228 23.35 11.46 -23.36
CA ASN A 228 23.45 12.81 -23.92
C ASN A 228 22.13 13.36 -24.52
N HIS A 229 21.09 12.52 -24.61
CA HIS A 229 19.79 12.87 -25.17
C HIS A 229 18.68 13.05 -24.12
N TRP A 230 19.06 13.02 -22.84
CA TRP A 230 18.12 13.02 -21.74
C TRP A 230 18.18 14.33 -20.96
N ASP A 231 17.08 15.06 -20.92
CA ASP A 231 16.94 16.19 -20.02
C ASP A 231 16.72 15.72 -18.56
N GLU A 232 16.81 16.64 -17.61
CA GLU A 232 16.68 16.32 -16.18
C GLU A 232 15.28 15.80 -15.79
N GLY A 233 14.27 16.07 -16.61
CA GLY A 233 12.89 15.67 -16.39
C GLY A 233 12.53 14.28 -16.92
N PHE A 234 13.44 13.61 -17.64
CA PHE A 234 13.11 12.31 -18.22
C PHE A 234 12.78 11.25 -17.18
N ARG A 235 11.69 10.54 -17.41
CA ARG A 235 11.23 9.41 -16.60
C ARG A 235 10.85 8.25 -17.53
N LEU A 236 11.55 7.13 -17.41
CA LEU A 236 11.20 5.90 -18.13
C LEU A 236 10.22 5.09 -17.29
N ARG A 237 9.05 4.81 -17.87
CA ARG A 237 8.03 3.97 -17.23
C ARG A 237 8.00 2.60 -17.88
N LEU A 238 8.10 1.55 -17.07
CA LEU A 238 8.10 0.16 -17.49
C LEU A 238 7.06 -0.61 -16.69
N ASN A 239 6.14 -1.28 -17.37
CA ASN A 239 5.22 -2.21 -16.72
C ASN A 239 5.90 -3.57 -16.64
N LEU A 240 6.27 -3.96 -15.43
CA LEU A 240 7.07 -5.15 -15.17
C LEU A 240 6.39 -6.07 -14.14
N ALA A 241 7.05 -7.16 -13.77
CA ALA A 241 6.49 -8.20 -12.91
C ALA A 241 6.23 -7.74 -11.46
N SER A 242 7.06 -6.86 -10.93
CA SER A 242 6.94 -6.34 -9.57
C SER A 242 6.06 -5.08 -9.45
N GLY A 243 5.74 -4.44 -10.57
CA GLY A 243 4.96 -3.20 -10.60
C GLY A 243 5.20 -2.39 -11.86
N GLN A 244 4.58 -1.22 -11.93
CA GLN A 244 5.02 -0.18 -12.85
C GLN A 244 6.24 0.50 -12.25
N LEU A 245 7.38 0.37 -12.90
CA LEU A 245 8.63 0.96 -12.47
C LEU A 245 8.87 2.30 -13.18
N VAL A 246 9.31 3.29 -12.44
CA VAL A 246 9.69 4.60 -12.97
C VAL A 246 11.16 4.84 -12.66
N LEU A 247 11.98 4.84 -13.71
CA LEU A 247 13.41 5.12 -13.61
C LEU A 247 13.66 6.60 -13.86
N GLY A 248 14.29 7.25 -12.87
CA GLY A 248 14.79 8.63 -13.00
C GLY A 248 16.30 8.68 -13.04
N ARG A 249 16.84 9.88 -13.32
CA ARG A 249 18.30 10.10 -13.32
C ARG A 249 18.94 10.04 -11.93
N ASN A 250 18.15 10.17 -10.87
CA ASN A 250 18.61 10.12 -9.48
C ASN A 250 19.01 8.72 -8.99
N GLY A 251 18.89 7.69 -9.86
CA GLY A 251 19.21 6.30 -9.50
C GLY A 251 18.17 5.63 -8.61
N GLN A 252 17.13 6.33 -8.20
CA GLN A 252 16.00 5.71 -7.49
C GLN A 252 14.99 5.16 -8.49
N ILE A 253 14.52 3.95 -8.24
CA ILE A 253 13.46 3.31 -9.01
C ILE A 253 12.21 3.35 -8.14
N GLU A 254 11.26 4.19 -8.54
CA GLU A 254 9.94 4.24 -7.93
C GLU A 254 9.11 3.06 -8.44
N ARG A 255 8.31 2.46 -7.59
CA ARG A 255 7.49 1.30 -7.93
C ARG A 255 6.03 1.55 -7.56
N GLU A 256 5.13 1.32 -8.50
CA GLU A 256 3.69 1.34 -8.29
C GLU A 256 3.13 -0.06 -8.52
N LEU A 257 2.42 -0.58 -7.52
CA LEU A 257 1.82 -1.91 -7.58
C LEU A 257 0.41 -1.86 -8.19
N ALA A 258 -0.13 -3.03 -8.50
CA ALA A 258 -1.55 -3.16 -8.78
C ALA A 258 -2.36 -3.12 -7.48
N LEU A 259 -3.64 -2.74 -7.59
CA LEU A 259 -4.62 -2.95 -6.53
C LEU A 259 -5.60 -4.04 -6.98
N ALA A 260 -5.87 -4.99 -6.11
CA ALA A 260 -6.81 -6.07 -6.34
C ALA A 260 -7.86 -6.10 -5.23
N GLU A 261 -9.11 -6.31 -5.61
CA GLU A 261 -10.22 -6.51 -4.67
C GLU A 261 -10.32 -8.00 -4.33
N ILE A 262 -10.52 -8.31 -3.07
CA ILE A 262 -10.73 -9.65 -2.56
C ILE A 262 -12.23 -9.97 -2.63
N SER A 263 -12.58 -10.96 -3.43
CA SER A 263 -13.97 -11.43 -3.55
C SER A 263 -14.41 -12.23 -2.31
N SER A 264 -15.73 -12.46 -2.18
CA SER A 264 -16.29 -13.33 -1.14
C SER A 264 -15.79 -14.79 -1.20
N ARG A 265 -15.20 -15.20 -2.32
CA ARG A 265 -14.58 -16.53 -2.49
C ARG A 265 -13.09 -16.54 -2.18
N GLY A 266 -12.52 -15.41 -1.75
CA GLY A 266 -11.09 -15.26 -1.51
C GLY A 266 -10.25 -15.17 -2.80
N THR A 267 -10.85 -14.85 -3.95
CA THR A 267 -10.12 -14.62 -5.20
C THR A 267 -9.83 -13.14 -5.37
N LEU A 268 -8.65 -12.84 -5.92
CA LEU A 268 -8.22 -11.49 -6.23
C LEU A 268 -8.66 -11.11 -7.64
N SER A 269 -9.28 -9.93 -7.77
CA SER A 269 -9.61 -9.31 -9.05
C SER A 269 -9.03 -7.90 -9.11
N LEU A 270 -8.38 -7.55 -10.23
CA LEU A 270 -7.82 -6.21 -10.39
C LEU A 270 -8.89 -5.14 -10.21
N SER A 271 -8.64 -4.20 -9.32
CA SER A 271 -9.43 -2.99 -9.23
C SER A 271 -9.22 -2.18 -10.50
N GLN A 272 -10.29 -1.96 -11.28
CA GLN A 272 -10.20 -1.13 -12.47
C GLN A 272 -9.80 0.28 -12.04
N THR A 273 -8.60 0.70 -12.40
CA THR A 273 -8.26 2.11 -12.44
C THR A 273 -9.06 2.68 -13.62
N ASN A 274 -10.12 3.43 -13.34
CA ASN A 274 -10.72 4.30 -14.34
C ASN A 274 -9.66 5.33 -14.72
N GLY A 275 -8.82 4.95 -15.69
CA GLY A 275 -7.93 5.87 -16.36
C GLY A 275 -8.77 6.67 -17.35
N GLY A 276 -9.04 7.92 -17.01
CA GLY A 276 -9.43 8.94 -17.95
C GLY A 276 -8.21 9.43 -18.73
#